data_241159865f5882b72e14a1db130326f3
#
_entry.id   241159865f5882b72e14a1db130326f3
#
_cell.length_a   1.000
_cell.length_b   1.000
_cell.length_c   1.000
_cell.angle_alpha   90.00
_cell.angle_beta   90.00
_cell.angle_gamma   90.00
#
_symmetry.space_group_name_H-M   'P 1'
#
loop_
_entity.id
_entity.type
_entity.pdbx_description
1 polymer ?
#
loop_
_entity_poly.entity_id
_entity_poly.type
_entity_poly.pdbx_seq_one_letter_code
_entity_poly.pdbx_strand_id
1 'polypeptide(L)'
;FKSPSWQQGGRYHSETYACVFELPNGDKYVAYRGTDDGGWIDNGQGMTQESTLLQREASDYFDQMAEQYGWTESDNIYVTGHSKGGNKAQYVTLMSNHANLVDECHSFDGQGFSDEAIQSFKEKYGEEGYQEVLKKMYGYNGANDYVNPLGNTIIPKENMKYIDTVPNPGSGFDKFAGLHMEEQMFQRDENGNAIAVLGEETEQGVMGKFSAFLSEFLMSLPPEERDAAAMFVMQIMELRDVGEGGGALGVDGTSLTSGDIYLFIERVLPKLLDAMLEEVLEKFGLDKEAAERLILLVKLWMIFASGKWEYKLVKALIDELKERLLEL
;
A
#
# COMPACT_ATOMS: atom_id res chain seq x y z
N PHE A 1 -10.17 16.71 -11.79
CA PHE A 1 -10.25 16.08 -13.11
C PHE A 1 -10.34 14.58 -12.90
N LYS A 2 -11.27 13.90 -13.58
CA LYS A 2 -11.49 12.46 -13.51
C LYS A 2 -10.86 11.81 -14.74
N SER A 3 -10.28 10.62 -14.58
CA SER A 3 -9.76 9.80 -15.67
C SER A 3 -10.82 9.56 -16.76
N PRO A 4 -10.43 9.36 -18.03
CA PRO A 4 -11.36 9.05 -19.12
C PRO A 4 -12.18 7.78 -18.94
N SER A 5 -11.75 6.83 -18.12
CA SER A 5 -12.50 5.62 -17.78
C SER A 5 -13.84 5.91 -17.10
N TRP A 6 -14.07 7.14 -16.71
CA TRP A 6 -15.26 7.62 -16.01
C TRP A 6 -16.54 7.69 -16.87
N GLN A 7 -16.47 7.42 -18.14
CA GLN A 7 -17.63 7.59 -19.05
C GLN A 7 -18.57 6.38 -19.16
N GLN A 8 -18.31 5.26 -18.50
CA GLN A 8 -19.21 4.10 -18.59
C GLN A 8 -19.61 3.58 -17.20
N GLY A 9 -20.87 3.81 -16.87
CA GLY A 9 -21.50 3.36 -15.65
C GLY A 9 -21.46 1.83 -15.48
N GLY A 10 -20.55 1.37 -14.65
CA GLY A 10 -20.46 0.02 -14.13
C GLY A 10 -20.22 0.09 -12.62
N ARG A 11 -20.79 -0.82 -11.88
CA ARG A 11 -20.86 -0.80 -10.42
C ARG A 11 -19.54 -1.05 -9.68
N TYR A 12 -18.37 -1.09 -10.36
CA TYR A 12 -17.12 -1.60 -9.81
C TYR A 12 -15.91 -0.85 -10.35
N HIS A 13 -15.86 0.45 -10.16
CA HIS A 13 -14.70 1.22 -10.60
C HIS A 13 -14.06 1.94 -9.43
N SER A 14 -12.92 1.41 -8.98
CA SER A 14 -11.93 2.28 -8.40
C SER A 14 -11.39 3.10 -9.58
N GLU A 15 -11.69 4.38 -9.56
CA GLU A 15 -11.24 5.29 -10.59
C GLU A 15 -9.88 5.86 -10.17
N THR A 16 -8.95 5.97 -11.10
CA THR A 16 -7.76 6.76 -10.86
C THR A 16 -8.16 8.23 -10.80
N TYR A 17 -8.41 8.72 -9.60
CA TYR A 17 -8.59 10.16 -9.38
C TYR A 17 -7.23 10.84 -9.35
N ALA A 18 -7.07 11.83 -10.20
CA ALA A 18 -5.89 12.68 -10.23
C ALA A 18 -6.30 14.12 -10.56
N CYS A 19 -5.47 15.06 -10.14
CA CYS A 19 -5.65 16.47 -10.49
C CYS A 19 -4.29 17.15 -10.69
N VAL A 20 -4.29 18.16 -11.55
CA VAL A 20 -3.13 19.04 -11.77
C VAL A 20 -3.38 20.35 -11.04
N PHE A 21 -2.40 20.78 -10.28
CA PHE A 21 -2.32 22.11 -9.68
C PHE A 21 -1.17 22.87 -10.32
N GLU A 22 -1.41 24.09 -10.74
CA GLU A 22 -0.35 25.04 -11.13
C GLU A 22 -0.24 26.11 -10.07
N LEU A 23 0.96 26.30 -9.55
CA LEU A 23 1.27 27.32 -8.56
C LEU A 23 1.56 28.67 -9.24
N PRO A 24 1.49 29.80 -8.49
CA PRO A 24 1.76 31.13 -9.04
C PRO A 24 3.18 31.32 -9.62
N ASN A 25 4.14 30.48 -9.22
CA ASN A 25 5.50 30.46 -9.76
C ASN A 25 5.65 29.64 -11.02
N GLY A 26 4.57 28.98 -11.49
CA GLY A 26 4.54 28.12 -12.67
C GLY A 26 4.83 26.65 -12.41
N ASP A 27 5.18 26.25 -11.18
CA ASP A 27 5.37 24.84 -10.82
C ASP A 27 4.06 24.06 -10.93
N LYS A 28 4.15 22.85 -11.42
CA LYS A 28 3.02 21.97 -11.67
C LYS A 28 3.08 20.74 -10.78
N TYR A 29 1.98 20.46 -10.10
CA TYR A 29 1.83 19.28 -9.24
C TYR A 29 0.74 18.39 -9.78
N VAL A 30 1.08 17.13 -10.06
CA VAL A 30 0.10 16.08 -10.41
C VAL A 30 -0.11 15.22 -9.18
N ALA A 31 -1.27 15.34 -8.56
CA ALA A 31 -1.62 14.62 -7.34
C ALA A 31 -2.55 13.45 -7.65
N TYR A 32 -2.18 12.27 -7.17
CA TYR A 32 -2.94 11.02 -7.30
C TYR A 32 -3.62 10.68 -5.99
N ARG A 33 -4.92 10.38 -6.05
CA ARG A 33 -5.69 9.89 -4.90
C ARG A 33 -5.27 8.47 -4.52
N GLY A 34 -5.37 8.17 -3.24
CA GLY A 34 -5.16 6.83 -2.66
C GLY A 34 -6.22 5.80 -3.07
N THR A 35 -6.36 4.78 -2.23
CA THR A 35 -7.30 3.66 -2.46
C THR A 35 -8.75 4.12 -2.32
N ASP A 36 -9.61 3.66 -3.22
CA ASP A 36 -11.06 3.79 -3.21
C ASP A 36 -11.70 2.40 -3.41
N ASP A 37 -13.03 2.35 -3.53
CA ASP A 37 -13.79 1.10 -3.72
C ASP A 37 -13.19 0.26 -4.87
N GLY A 38 -12.93 -1.02 -4.63
CA GLY A 38 -12.27 -1.94 -5.57
C GLY A 38 -10.75 -1.80 -5.66
N GLY A 39 -10.16 -0.80 -5.01
CA GLY A 39 -8.73 -0.52 -5.10
C GLY A 39 -7.85 -1.36 -4.18
N TRP A 40 -8.40 -2.01 -3.16
CA TRP A 40 -7.61 -2.86 -2.26
C TRP A 40 -7.02 -4.07 -2.98
N ILE A 41 -7.79 -4.69 -3.89
CA ILE A 41 -7.30 -5.79 -4.71
C ILE A 41 -6.16 -5.34 -5.62
N ASP A 42 -6.27 -4.15 -6.24
CA ASP A 42 -5.20 -3.55 -7.02
C ASP A 42 -3.92 -3.28 -6.17
N ASN A 43 -4.07 -2.97 -4.87
CA ASN A 43 -2.92 -2.90 -3.96
C ASN A 43 -2.22 -4.26 -3.79
N GLY A 44 -2.99 -5.34 -3.67
CA GLY A 44 -2.44 -6.70 -3.62
C GLY A 44 -1.70 -7.06 -4.91
N GLN A 45 -2.32 -6.78 -6.05
CA GLN A 45 -1.71 -6.98 -7.37
C GLN A 45 -0.41 -6.18 -7.52
N GLY A 46 -0.31 -4.98 -6.93
CA GLY A 46 0.91 -4.18 -6.93
C GLY A 46 2.11 -4.84 -6.26
N MET A 47 1.89 -5.85 -5.41
CA MET A 47 2.95 -6.65 -4.78
C MET A 47 3.28 -7.93 -5.57
N THR A 48 2.49 -8.29 -6.59
CA THR A 48 2.57 -9.61 -7.23
C THR A 48 2.65 -9.55 -8.75
N GLN A 49 2.34 -8.41 -9.36
CA GLN A 49 2.29 -8.24 -10.82
C GLN A 49 3.29 -7.17 -11.29
N GLU A 50 3.66 -7.24 -12.55
CA GLU A 50 4.51 -6.26 -13.22
C GLU A 50 3.90 -4.84 -13.20
N SER A 51 2.58 -4.74 -13.37
CA SER A 51 1.84 -3.49 -13.26
C SER A 51 0.37 -3.74 -12.98
N THR A 52 -0.27 -2.80 -12.31
CA THR A 52 -1.71 -2.85 -12.05
C THR A 52 -2.49 -1.95 -13.01
N LEU A 53 -3.81 -2.16 -13.06
CA LEU A 53 -4.68 -1.29 -13.87
C LEU A 53 -4.55 0.17 -13.44
N LEU A 54 -4.62 0.45 -12.12
CA LEU A 54 -4.58 1.82 -11.63
C LEU A 54 -3.21 2.50 -11.79
N GLN A 55 -2.12 1.75 -11.81
CA GLN A 55 -0.79 2.28 -12.14
C GLN A 55 -0.72 2.71 -13.61
N ARG A 56 -1.21 1.88 -14.53
CA ARG A 56 -1.25 2.21 -15.97
C ARG A 56 -2.16 3.40 -16.25
N GLU A 57 -3.36 3.45 -15.67
CA GLU A 57 -4.26 4.60 -15.79
C GLU A 57 -3.65 5.90 -15.24
N ALA A 58 -2.87 5.83 -14.15
CA ALA A 58 -2.16 6.99 -13.64
C ALA A 58 -1.09 7.49 -14.61
N SER A 59 -0.38 6.57 -15.26
CA SER A 59 0.60 6.89 -16.31
C SER A 59 -0.08 7.52 -17.53
N ASP A 60 -1.18 6.93 -18.01
CA ASP A 60 -1.95 7.45 -19.14
C ASP A 60 -2.51 8.86 -18.84
N TYR A 61 -2.94 9.09 -17.60
CA TYR A 61 -3.41 10.41 -17.18
C TYR A 61 -2.27 11.46 -17.25
N PHE A 62 -1.08 11.12 -16.77
CA PHE A 62 0.07 12.01 -16.82
C PHE A 62 0.44 12.35 -18.28
N ASP A 63 0.51 11.33 -19.12
CA ASP A 63 0.82 11.47 -20.55
C ASP A 63 -0.20 12.40 -21.24
N GLN A 64 -1.50 12.21 -20.99
CA GLN A 64 -2.55 13.09 -21.52
C GLN A 64 -2.41 14.53 -21.03
N MET A 65 -2.06 14.75 -19.76
CA MET A 65 -1.88 16.11 -19.25
C MET A 65 -0.64 16.77 -19.85
N ALA A 66 0.46 16.04 -19.99
CA ALA A 66 1.68 16.53 -20.63
C ALA A 66 1.42 16.98 -22.07
N GLU A 67 0.68 16.16 -22.84
CA GLU A 67 0.30 16.49 -24.21
C GLU A 67 -0.69 17.65 -24.28
N GLN A 68 -1.75 17.63 -23.43
CA GLN A 68 -2.81 18.65 -23.44
C GLN A 68 -2.28 20.04 -23.10
N TYR A 69 -1.36 20.12 -22.14
CA TYR A 69 -0.79 21.41 -21.70
C TYR A 69 0.53 21.76 -22.38
N GLY A 70 1.06 20.84 -23.23
CA GLY A 70 2.29 21.04 -23.96
C GLY A 70 3.52 21.18 -23.04
N TRP A 71 3.57 20.35 -21.98
CA TRP A 71 4.67 20.37 -21.04
C TRP A 71 6.00 19.99 -21.70
N THR A 72 7.07 20.60 -21.25
CA THR A 72 8.44 20.41 -21.75
C THR A 72 9.43 20.31 -20.58
N GLU A 73 10.66 19.95 -20.86
CA GLU A 73 11.74 19.88 -19.87
C GLU A 73 12.09 21.24 -19.23
N SER A 74 11.49 22.35 -19.68
CA SER A 74 11.64 23.66 -19.03
C SER A 74 10.55 23.95 -17.98
N ASP A 75 9.55 23.09 -17.87
CA ASP A 75 8.54 23.15 -16.82
C ASP A 75 9.03 22.42 -15.59
N ASN A 76 8.69 22.91 -14.41
CA ASN A 76 8.93 22.19 -13.16
C ASN A 76 7.69 21.34 -12.84
N ILE A 77 7.84 20.03 -12.90
CA ILE A 77 6.72 19.09 -12.75
C ILE A 77 6.99 18.10 -11.61
N TYR A 78 6.09 18.11 -10.64
CA TYR A 78 6.14 17.27 -9.46
C TYR A 78 4.95 16.31 -9.45
N VAL A 79 5.21 15.04 -9.12
CA VAL A 79 4.15 14.05 -8.94
C VAL A 79 4.05 13.64 -7.48
N THR A 80 2.83 13.46 -6.97
CA THR A 80 2.63 13.18 -5.55
C THR A 80 1.36 12.37 -5.31
N GLY A 81 1.26 11.79 -4.13
CA GLY A 81 0.07 11.11 -3.65
C GLY A 81 0.31 10.42 -2.32
N HIS A 82 -0.79 10.07 -1.66
CA HIS A 82 -0.79 9.31 -0.42
C HIS A 82 -1.23 7.87 -0.69
N SER A 83 -0.67 6.89 0.04
CA SER A 83 -1.08 5.49 -0.05
C SER A 83 -0.91 4.95 -1.48
N LYS A 84 -1.94 4.36 -2.07
CA LYS A 84 -1.97 3.97 -3.49
C LYS A 84 -1.63 5.14 -4.42
N GLY A 85 -1.98 6.37 -4.05
CA GLY A 85 -1.59 7.57 -4.81
C GLY A 85 -0.07 7.78 -4.84
N GLY A 86 0.62 7.51 -3.72
CA GLY A 86 2.07 7.52 -3.64
C GLY A 86 2.72 6.44 -4.53
N ASN A 87 2.15 5.22 -4.53
CA ASN A 87 2.57 4.14 -5.43
C ASN A 87 2.37 4.52 -6.92
N LYS A 88 1.21 5.11 -7.27
CA LYS A 88 0.95 5.64 -8.62
C LYS A 88 1.97 6.71 -9.02
N ALA A 89 2.28 7.66 -8.15
CA ALA A 89 3.26 8.71 -8.42
C ALA A 89 4.66 8.13 -8.69
N GLN A 90 5.09 7.14 -7.92
CA GLN A 90 6.34 6.41 -8.17
C GLN A 90 6.30 5.69 -9.52
N TYR A 91 5.21 4.99 -9.83
CA TYR A 91 5.04 4.28 -11.11
C TYR A 91 5.10 5.23 -12.31
N VAL A 92 4.42 6.37 -12.24
CA VAL A 92 4.41 7.41 -13.29
C VAL A 92 5.83 7.95 -13.55
N THR A 93 6.60 8.20 -12.49
CA THR A 93 7.98 8.66 -12.60
C THR A 93 8.88 7.68 -13.35
N LEU A 94 8.54 6.38 -13.32
CA LEU A 94 9.28 5.32 -14.04
C LEU A 94 8.67 4.99 -15.39
N MET A 95 7.35 4.87 -15.49
CA MET A 95 6.74 4.16 -16.61
C MET A 95 5.95 5.04 -17.59
N SER A 96 5.61 6.29 -17.24
CA SER A 96 5.02 7.25 -18.18
C SER A 96 5.88 7.41 -19.44
N ASN A 97 5.25 7.64 -20.57
CA ASN A 97 5.95 7.99 -21.83
C ASN A 97 6.65 9.35 -21.71
N HIS A 98 6.17 10.21 -20.81
CA HIS A 98 6.73 11.53 -20.50
C HIS A 98 7.44 11.55 -19.13
N ALA A 99 7.92 10.41 -18.63
CA ALA A 99 8.61 10.32 -17.34
C ALA A 99 9.85 11.22 -17.22
N ASN A 100 10.47 11.56 -18.36
CA ASN A 100 11.58 12.53 -18.41
C ASN A 100 11.20 13.93 -17.94
N LEU A 101 9.91 14.30 -18.02
CA LEU A 101 9.40 15.59 -17.59
C LEU A 101 9.21 15.69 -16.06
N VAL A 102 9.24 14.56 -15.34
CA VAL A 102 9.09 14.56 -13.88
C VAL A 102 10.41 15.01 -13.24
N ASP A 103 10.36 16.11 -12.49
CA ASP A 103 11.51 16.60 -11.71
C ASP A 103 11.64 15.82 -10.40
N GLU A 104 10.56 15.71 -9.63
CA GLU A 104 10.55 14.98 -8.36
C GLU A 104 9.23 14.24 -8.15
N CYS A 105 9.32 13.13 -7.42
CA CYS A 105 8.20 12.35 -6.92
C CYS A 105 8.16 12.39 -5.40
N HIS A 106 7.07 12.86 -4.83
CA HIS A 106 6.84 12.90 -3.38
C HIS A 106 5.75 11.90 -3.00
N SER A 107 6.17 10.77 -2.44
CA SER A 107 5.30 9.67 -2.03
C SER A 107 5.04 9.74 -0.52
N PHE A 108 3.78 9.87 -0.12
CA PHE A 108 3.34 9.83 1.26
C PHE A 108 2.74 8.46 1.57
N ASP A 109 3.35 7.69 2.47
CA ASP A 109 2.93 6.32 2.82
C ASP A 109 2.65 5.41 1.63
N GLY A 110 3.34 5.64 0.50
CA GLY A 110 3.15 4.86 -0.71
C GLY A 110 3.76 3.47 -0.59
N GLN A 111 2.98 2.43 -0.90
CA GLN A 111 3.51 1.06 -0.95
C GLN A 111 4.58 0.88 -2.04
N GLY A 112 5.42 -0.13 -1.88
CA GLY A 112 6.41 -0.55 -2.88
C GLY A 112 5.81 -1.39 -4.01
N PHE A 113 6.66 -2.16 -4.67
CA PHE A 113 6.37 -2.89 -5.91
C PHE A 113 6.71 -4.37 -5.81
N SER A 114 6.23 -5.15 -6.77
CA SER A 114 6.64 -6.54 -6.98
C SER A 114 8.06 -6.63 -7.54
N ASP A 115 8.66 -7.82 -7.48
CA ASP A 115 9.92 -8.09 -8.16
C ASP A 115 9.80 -7.98 -9.68
N GLU A 116 8.65 -8.38 -10.22
CA GLU A 116 8.29 -8.31 -11.63
C GLU A 116 8.25 -6.85 -12.13
N ALA A 117 7.65 -5.96 -11.33
CA ALA A 117 7.62 -4.54 -11.65
C ALA A 117 9.03 -3.92 -11.65
N ILE A 118 9.84 -4.22 -10.63
CA ILE A 118 11.21 -3.72 -10.52
C ILE A 118 12.07 -4.23 -11.69
N GLN A 119 11.87 -5.49 -12.10
CA GLN A 119 12.55 -6.03 -13.26
C GLN A 119 12.19 -5.26 -14.54
N SER A 120 10.91 -4.97 -14.75
CA SER A 120 10.42 -4.17 -15.89
C SER A 120 11.00 -2.74 -15.88
N PHE A 121 11.12 -2.11 -14.70
CA PHE A 121 11.76 -0.80 -14.58
C PHE A 121 13.23 -0.84 -14.99
N LYS A 122 13.96 -1.85 -14.56
CA LYS A 122 15.36 -2.06 -14.94
C LYS A 122 15.53 -2.38 -16.43
N GLU A 123 14.60 -3.10 -17.02
CA GLU A 123 14.60 -3.37 -18.46
C GLU A 123 14.41 -2.09 -19.29
N LYS A 124 13.54 -1.17 -18.82
CA LYS A 124 13.33 0.12 -19.48
C LYS A 124 14.55 1.03 -19.46
N TYR A 125 15.26 1.11 -18.33
CA TYR A 125 16.30 2.12 -18.11
C TYR A 125 17.73 1.55 -18.11
N GLY A 126 17.92 0.23 -18.02
CA GLY A 126 19.16 -0.37 -17.55
C GLY A 126 19.42 -0.09 -16.07
N GLU A 127 20.34 -0.80 -15.44
CA GLU A 127 20.59 -0.67 -13.99
C GLU A 127 21.01 0.76 -13.61
N GLU A 128 21.95 1.38 -14.35
CA GLU A 128 22.42 2.73 -14.07
C GLU A 128 21.33 3.80 -14.26
N GLY A 129 20.58 3.73 -15.37
CA GLY A 129 19.49 4.66 -15.63
C GLY A 129 18.35 4.54 -14.63
N TYR A 130 18.04 3.31 -14.20
CA TYR A 130 17.09 3.07 -13.12
C TYR A 130 17.51 3.77 -11.83
N GLN A 131 18.76 3.61 -11.40
CA GLN A 131 19.28 4.27 -10.20
C GLN A 131 19.24 5.80 -10.30
N GLU A 132 19.47 6.38 -11.49
CA GLU A 132 19.34 7.84 -11.69
C GLU A 132 17.90 8.32 -11.54
N VAL A 133 16.91 7.56 -12.04
CA VAL A 133 15.49 7.93 -11.86
C VAL A 133 15.09 7.86 -10.40
N LEU A 134 15.56 6.85 -9.64
CA LEU A 134 15.23 6.73 -8.21
C LEU A 134 15.66 7.94 -7.37
N LYS A 135 16.74 8.65 -7.76
CA LYS A 135 17.21 9.86 -7.05
C LYS A 135 16.18 10.99 -7.02
N LYS A 136 15.21 10.97 -7.93
CA LYS A 136 14.11 11.94 -7.99
C LYS A 136 12.96 11.62 -7.01
N MET A 137 13.01 10.48 -6.31
CA MET A 137 11.93 10.00 -5.46
C MET A 137 12.20 10.26 -4.00
N TYR A 138 11.20 10.80 -3.32
CA TYR A 138 11.21 11.13 -1.89
C TYR A 138 10.02 10.46 -1.20
N GLY A 139 10.30 9.78 -0.10
CA GLY A 139 9.29 9.10 0.72
C GLY A 139 9.10 9.79 2.06
N TYR A 140 7.86 10.08 2.40
CA TYR A 140 7.44 10.60 3.70
C TYR A 140 6.46 9.58 4.29
N ASN A 141 6.88 8.92 5.35
CA ASN A 141 6.19 7.76 5.87
C ASN A 141 5.81 7.96 7.33
N GLY A 142 4.57 7.70 7.70
CA GLY A 142 4.18 7.65 9.09
C GLY A 142 5.02 6.58 9.82
N ALA A 143 5.57 6.90 10.99
CA ALA A 143 6.47 6.00 11.70
C ALA A 143 5.84 4.62 11.98
N ASN A 144 4.54 4.60 12.27
CA ASN A 144 3.78 3.38 12.54
C ASN A 144 2.81 3.00 11.40
N ASP A 145 2.97 3.57 10.23
CA ASP A 145 2.17 3.19 9.08
C ASP A 145 2.44 1.74 8.67
N TYR A 146 1.36 1.05 8.26
CA TYR A 146 1.40 -0.37 7.89
C TYR A 146 1.35 -0.60 6.37
N VAL A 147 1.18 0.45 5.57
CA VAL A 147 1.08 0.36 4.10
C VAL A 147 2.40 0.64 3.40
N ASN A 148 3.14 1.67 3.83
CA ASN A 148 4.42 2.01 3.17
C ASN A 148 5.42 0.85 3.13
N PRO A 149 5.45 -0.13 4.09
CA PRO A 149 6.36 -1.26 4.01
C PRO A 149 5.93 -2.37 3.04
N LEU A 150 4.71 -2.31 2.49
CA LEU A 150 4.19 -3.37 1.61
C LEU A 150 4.90 -3.38 0.24
N GLY A 151 5.26 -4.57 -0.22
CA GLY A 151 6.05 -4.75 -1.45
C GLY A 151 7.52 -4.36 -1.28
N ASN A 152 8.25 -4.29 -2.37
CA ASN A 152 9.64 -3.85 -2.36
C ASN A 152 9.71 -2.32 -2.48
N THR A 153 10.27 -1.68 -1.48
CA THR A 153 10.52 -0.24 -1.51
C THR A 153 11.62 0.10 -2.52
N ILE A 154 11.36 1.06 -3.40
CA ILE A 154 12.30 1.50 -4.43
C ILE A 154 12.91 2.89 -4.13
N ILE A 155 12.31 3.66 -3.24
CA ILE A 155 12.82 4.97 -2.86
C ILE A 155 14.14 4.79 -2.11
N PRO A 156 15.23 5.51 -2.51
CA PRO A 156 16.50 5.43 -1.83
C PRO A 156 16.38 5.77 -0.34
N LYS A 157 17.11 5.04 0.49
CA LYS A 157 17.01 5.19 1.95
C LYS A 157 17.33 6.62 2.42
N GLU A 158 18.26 7.29 1.76
CA GLU A 158 18.64 8.69 2.04
C GLU A 158 17.52 9.70 1.70
N ASN A 159 16.59 9.32 0.84
CA ASN A 159 15.43 10.14 0.44
C ASN A 159 14.16 9.75 1.20
N MET A 160 14.26 8.81 2.15
CA MET A 160 13.12 8.32 2.91
C MET A 160 13.13 8.90 4.32
N LYS A 161 12.00 9.42 4.75
CA LYS A 161 11.79 9.96 6.09
C LYS A 161 10.64 9.28 6.77
N TYR A 162 10.81 8.99 8.05
CA TYR A 162 9.72 8.59 8.94
C TYR A 162 9.29 9.80 9.76
N ILE A 163 8.00 10.04 9.79
CA ILE A 163 7.38 11.18 10.46
C ILE A 163 6.64 10.70 11.70
N ASP A 164 6.87 11.33 12.83
CA ASP A 164 6.07 11.08 14.02
C ASP A 164 4.62 11.48 13.77
N THR A 165 3.70 10.60 14.09
CA THR A 165 2.29 10.76 13.76
C THR A 165 1.47 11.10 15.00
N VAL A 166 0.51 11.99 14.83
CA VAL A 166 -0.45 12.34 15.88
C VAL A 166 -1.41 11.15 16.07
N PRO A 167 -1.49 10.55 17.27
CA PRO A 167 -2.38 9.42 17.48
C PRO A 167 -3.84 9.75 17.19
N ASN A 168 -4.51 8.88 16.42
CA ASN A 168 -5.96 8.98 16.24
C ASN A 168 -6.66 8.75 17.60
N PRO A 169 -7.58 9.63 18.02
CA PRO A 169 -8.32 9.49 19.28
C PRO A 169 -9.31 8.32 19.31
N GLY A 170 -9.51 7.61 18.18
CA GLY A 170 -10.35 6.43 18.06
C GLY A 170 -9.88 5.25 18.91
N SER A 171 -10.66 4.18 18.95
CA SER A 171 -10.34 2.92 19.64
C SER A 171 -10.46 1.73 18.70
N GLY A 172 -9.78 0.64 19.04
CA GLY A 172 -9.84 -0.59 18.26
C GLY A 172 -9.34 -0.40 16.82
N PHE A 173 -10.16 -0.79 15.84
CA PHE A 173 -9.80 -0.73 14.44
C PHE A 173 -9.64 0.72 13.92
N ASP A 174 -10.45 1.67 14.38
CA ASP A 174 -10.31 3.07 13.94
C ASP A 174 -8.95 3.65 14.33
N LYS A 175 -8.43 3.25 15.50
CA LYS A 175 -7.08 3.62 15.90
C LYS A 175 -6.01 2.98 15.00
N PHE A 176 -6.21 1.73 14.59
CA PHE A 176 -5.30 1.04 13.67
C PHE A 176 -5.37 1.68 12.26
N ALA A 177 -6.56 1.86 11.71
CA ALA A 177 -6.74 2.51 10.40
C ALA A 177 -6.17 3.93 10.40
N GLY A 178 -6.30 4.64 11.52
CA GLY A 178 -5.75 5.96 11.71
C GLY A 178 -4.22 6.04 11.60
N LEU A 179 -3.48 4.93 11.77
CA LEU A 179 -2.03 4.93 11.57
C LEU A 179 -1.61 5.20 10.12
N HIS A 180 -2.53 5.02 9.18
CA HIS A 180 -2.31 5.24 7.74
C HIS A 180 -2.97 6.52 7.21
N MET A 181 -3.59 7.33 8.05
CA MET A 181 -4.27 8.55 7.58
C MET A 181 -3.25 9.68 7.39
N GLU A 182 -3.22 10.26 6.20
CA GLU A 182 -2.28 11.32 5.82
C GLU A 182 -2.29 12.51 6.78
N GLU A 183 -3.44 12.86 7.31
CA GLU A 183 -3.59 13.96 8.26
C GLU A 183 -2.86 13.75 9.59
N GLN A 184 -2.52 12.48 9.95
CA GLN A 184 -1.76 12.17 11.16
C GLN A 184 -0.28 12.56 11.04
N MET A 185 0.23 12.72 9.83
CA MET A 185 1.61 13.14 9.57
C MET A 185 1.82 14.65 9.72
N PHE A 186 0.75 15.42 9.86
CA PHE A 186 0.81 16.88 9.96
C PHE A 186 0.65 17.36 11.40
N GLN A 187 1.37 18.43 11.74
CA GLN A 187 1.20 19.12 13.01
C GLN A 187 -0.22 19.67 13.15
N ARG A 188 -0.64 19.91 14.38
CA ARG A 188 -1.96 20.47 14.70
C ARG A 188 -1.82 21.90 15.21
N ASP A 189 -2.79 22.76 14.85
CA ASP A 189 -2.94 24.09 15.43
C ASP A 189 -3.54 24.00 16.87
N GLU A 190 -3.73 25.13 17.51
CA GLU A 190 -4.32 25.25 18.85
C GLU A 190 -5.79 24.75 18.94
N ASN A 191 -6.47 24.60 17.80
CA ASN A 191 -7.83 24.08 17.71
C ASN A 191 -7.85 22.59 17.34
N GLY A 192 -6.68 21.95 17.14
CA GLY A 192 -6.55 20.54 16.75
C GLY A 192 -6.68 20.28 15.26
N ASN A 193 -6.71 21.32 14.40
CA ASN A 193 -6.75 21.12 12.94
C ASN A 193 -5.34 20.86 12.39
N ALA A 194 -5.23 19.99 11.40
CA ALA A 194 -3.96 19.77 10.70
C ALA A 194 -3.52 21.06 9.96
N ILE A 195 -2.25 21.37 10.09
CA ILE A 195 -1.62 22.48 9.36
C ILE A 195 -0.61 21.92 8.35
N ALA A 196 -0.28 22.67 7.31
CA ALA A 196 0.63 22.24 6.25
C ALA A 196 2.11 22.22 6.70
N VAL A 197 2.37 21.57 7.83
CA VAL A 197 3.71 21.37 8.41
C VAL A 197 3.77 19.90 8.87
N LEU A 198 4.72 19.15 8.34
CA LEU A 198 4.94 17.77 8.75
C LEU A 198 5.34 17.69 10.23
N GLY A 199 5.02 16.57 10.84
CA GLY A 199 5.52 16.20 12.18
C GLY A 199 7.03 16.12 12.21
N GLU A 200 7.58 15.81 13.38
CA GLU A 200 9.02 15.65 13.55
C GLU A 200 9.51 14.37 12.85
N GLU A 201 10.72 14.41 12.30
CA GLU A 201 11.37 13.23 11.73
C GLU A 201 11.79 12.28 12.85
N THR A 202 11.53 11.00 12.68
CA THR A 202 11.81 9.95 13.66
C THR A 202 12.30 8.68 12.98
N GLU A 203 12.38 7.58 13.70
CA GLU A 203 12.64 6.26 13.18
C GLU A 203 11.34 5.48 12.93
N GLN A 204 11.41 4.46 12.09
CA GLN A 204 10.30 3.53 11.89
C GLN A 204 9.87 2.91 13.22
N GLY A 205 8.59 3.05 13.55
CA GLY A 205 8.00 2.54 14.78
C GLY A 205 7.69 1.04 14.75
N VAL A 206 7.15 0.55 15.86
CA VAL A 206 6.90 -0.90 16.05
C VAL A 206 5.93 -1.46 15.00
N MET A 207 4.83 -0.76 14.71
CA MET A 207 3.86 -1.23 13.71
C MET A 207 4.44 -1.22 12.30
N GLY A 208 5.19 -0.18 11.93
CA GLY A 208 5.88 -0.12 10.65
C GLY A 208 6.89 -1.27 10.50
N LYS A 209 7.70 -1.56 11.54
CA LYS A 209 8.63 -2.70 11.56
C LYS A 209 7.91 -4.05 11.44
N PHE A 210 6.78 -4.21 12.12
CA PHE A 210 5.98 -5.42 12.02
C PHE A 210 5.39 -5.61 10.64
N SER A 211 4.86 -4.54 10.03
CA SER A 211 4.37 -4.59 8.65
C SER A 211 5.49 -4.87 7.65
N ALA A 212 6.69 -4.31 7.85
CA ALA A 212 7.87 -4.62 7.04
C ALA A 212 8.23 -6.11 7.10
N PHE A 213 8.23 -6.69 8.30
CA PHE A 213 8.43 -8.13 8.47
C PHE A 213 7.40 -8.96 7.70
N LEU A 214 6.09 -8.62 7.81
CA LEU A 214 5.04 -9.32 7.05
C LEU A 214 5.23 -9.18 5.55
N SER A 215 5.63 -8.00 5.09
CA SER A 215 5.91 -7.75 3.69
C SER A 215 7.11 -8.56 3.20
N GLU A 216 8.23 -8.56 3.91
CA GLU A 216 9.41 -9.37 3.60
C GLU A 216 9.06 -10.86 3.51
N PHE A 217 8.24 -11.35 4.47
CA PHE A 217 7.75 -12.73 4.43
C PHE A 217 6.94 -13.00 3.17
N LEU A 218 5.94 -12.15 2.84
CA LEU A 218 5.12 -12.31 1.64
C LEU A 218 5.96 -12.28 0.37
N MET A 219 6.89 -11.34 0.26
CA MET A 219 7.78 -11.21 -0.90
C MET A 219 8.75 -12.38 -1.05
N SER A 220 9.05 -13.11 0.02
CA SER A 220 9.89 -14.33 -0.02
C SER A 220 9.15 -15.58 -0.50
N LEU A 221 7.82 -15.55 -0.58
CA LEU A 221 7.02 -16.70 -1.00
C LEU A 221 7.15 -16.96 -2.51
N PRO A 222 6.97 -18.23 -2.94
CA PRO A 222 6.76 -18.55 -4.36
C PRO A 222 5.60 -17.72 -4.95
N PRO A 223 5.64 -17.34 -6.25
CA PRO A 223 4.65 -16.44 -6.85
C PRO A 223 3.19 -16.83 -6.60
N GLU A 224 2.82 -18.11 -6.77
CA GLU A 224 1.44 -18.57 -6.54
C GLU A 224 0.99 -18.40 -5.09
N GLU A 225 1.88 -18.65 -4.12
CA GLU A 225 1.58 -18.51 -2.70
C GLU A 225 1.50 -17.02 -2.30
N ARG A 226 2.38 -16.20 -2.88
CA ARG A 226 2.38 -14.74 -2.69
C ARG A 226 1.09 -14.11 -3.24
N ASP A 227 0.69 -14.48 -4.46
CA ASP A 227 -0.58 -14.06 -5.07
C ASP A 227 -1.78 -14.42 -4.18
N ALA A 228 -1.88 -15.69 -3.76
CA ALA A 228 -2.98 -16.15 -2.91
C ALA A 228 -3.02 -15.40 -1.57
N ALA A 229 -1.87 -15.13 -0.96
CA ALA A 229 -1.78 -14.38 0.29
C ALA A 229 -2.17 -12.92 0.13
N ALA A 230 -1.65 -12.24 -0.89
CA ALA A 230 -1.98 -10.86 -1.19
C ALA A 230 -3.48 -10.70 -1.50
N MET A 231 -4.02 -11.56 -2.36
CA MET A 231 -5.45 -11.58 -2.69
C MET A 231 -6.32 -11.84 -1.47
N PHE A 232 -5.94 -12.78 -0.60
CA PHE A 232 -6.70 -13.09 0.61
C PHE A 232 -6.78 -11.86 1.55
N VAL A 233 -5.65 -11.21 1.82
CA VAL A 233 -5.61 -10.05 2.72
C VAL A 233 -6.37 -8.86 2.12
N MET A 234 -6.13 -8.55 0.84
CA MET A 234 -6.74 -7.39 0.20
C MET A 234 -8.24 -7.57 -0.05
N GLN A 235 -8.69 -8.82 -0.28
CA GLN A 235 -10.12 -9.12 -0.35
C GLN A 235 -10.84 -8.87 0.97
N ILE A 236 -10.21 -9.13 2.10
CA ILE A 236 -10.76 -8.80 3.43
C ILE A 236 -10.90 -7.29 3.59
N MET A 237 -9.91 -6.52 3.15
CA MET A 237 -9.96 -5.05 3.20
C MET A 237 -11.08 -4.51 2.30
N GLU A 238 -11.20 -5.02 1.08
CA GLU A 238 -12.24 -4.65 0.12
C GLU A 238 -13.64 -4.90 0.65
N LEU A 239 -13.91 -6.11 1.17
CA LEU A 239 -15.21 -6.48 1.75
C LEU A 239 -15.63 -5.59 2.92
N ARG A 240 -14.65 -5.05 3.63
CA ARG A 240 -14.90 -4.13 4.72
C ARG A 240 -15.34 -2.75 4.23
N ASP A 241 -14.66 -2.22 3.22
CA ASP A 241 -14.89 -0.85 2.72
C ASP A 241 -16.19 -0.74 1.92
N VAL A 242 -16.53 -1.72 1.10
CA VAL A 242 -17.75 -1.70 0.25
C VAL A 242 -19.06 -2.00 1.01
N GLY A 243 -19.00 -2.43 2.26
CA GLY A 243 -20.20 -2.69 3.07
C GLY A 243 -21.14 -3.77 2.51
N GLU A 244 -22.46 -3.72 2.87
CA GLU A 244 -23.41 -4.81 2.62
C GLU A 244 -23.89 -5.01 1.17
N GLY A 245 -23.55 -4.17 0.25
CA GLY A 245 -24.03 -4.20 -1.13
C GLY A 245 -22.93 -4.29 -2.19
N GLY A 246 -21.68 -4.23 -1.80
CA GLY A 246 -20.54 -4.24 -2.70
C GLY A 246 -20.10 -5.66 -3.08
N GLY A 247 -19.80 -5.88 -4.34
CA GLY A 247 -19.09 -7.08 -4.78
C GLY A 247 -17.62 -6.94 -4.45
N ALA A 248 -17.02 -7.99 -3.96
CA ALA A 248 -15.60 -8.05 -3.66
C ALA A 248 -14.79 -8.28 -4.95
N LEU A 249 -14.90 -7.36 -5.89
CA LEU A 249 -14.17 -7.42 -7.16
C LEU A 249 -13.15 -6.31 -7.23
N GLY A 250 -11.94 -6.64 -7.69
CA GLY A 250 -10.95 -5.66 -8.09
C GLY A 250 -11.43 -4.80 -9.26
N VAL A 251 -10.74 -3.70 -9.49
CA VAL A 251 -11.06 -2.75 -10.58
C VAL A 251 -10.97 -3.39 -11.96
N ASP A 252 -10.19 -4.44 -12.12
CA ASP A 252 -10.05 -5.25 -13.32
C ASP A 252 -11.00 -6.46 -13.36
N GLY A 253 -11.89 -6.59 -12.36
CA GLY A 253 -12.83 -7.70 -12.22
C GLY A 253 -12.26 -8.96 -11.55
N THR A 254 -11.03 -8.94 -11.06
CA THR A 254 -10.46 -10.05 -10.31
C THR A 254 -11.14 -10.22 -8.94
N SER A 255 -11.16 -11.44 -8.44
CA SER A 255 -11.67 -11.74 -7.10
C SER A 255 -10.94 -12.94 -6.53
N LEU A 256 -10.96 -13.03 -5.20
CA LEU A 256 -10.45 -14.19 -4.48
C LEU A 256 -11.23 -15.47 -4.91
N THR A 257 -10.48 -16.49 -5.28
CA THR A 257 -11.06 -17.79 -5.62
C THR A 257 -10.99 -18.76 -4.43
N SER A 258 -11.78 -19.84 -4.49
CA SER A 258 -11.65 -20.92 -3.50
C SER A 258 -10.28 -21.62 -3.55
N GLY A 259 -9.61 -21.58 -4.71
CA GLY A 259 -8.24 -22.07 -4.88
C GLY A 259 -7.24 -21.24 -4.09
N ASP A 260 -7.35 -19.91 -4.14
CA ASP A 260 -6.49 -18.99 -3.39
C ASP A 260 -6.66 -19.18 -1.88
N ILE A 261 -7.91 -19.32 -1.41
CA ILE A 261 -8.21 -19.59 -0.01
C ILE A 261 -7.56 -20.90 0.44
N TYR A 262 -7.72 -21.96 -0.35
CA TYR A 262 -7.13 -23.27 -0.06
C TYR A 262 -5.60 -23.16 0.00
N LEU A 263 -4.98 -22.53 -0.99
CA LEU A 263 -3.53 -22.35 -1.07
C LEU A 263 -2.99 -21.52 0.11
N PHE A 264 -3.71 -20.48 0.49
CA PHE A 264 -3.37 -19.69 1.66
C PHE A 264 -3.39 -20.52 2.95
N ILE A 265 -4.46 -21.25 3.19
CA ILE A 265 -4.62 -22.05 4.42
C ILE A 265 -3.60 -23.20 4.49
N GLU A 266 -3.40 -23.91 3.38
CA GLU A 266 -2.57 -25.13 3.36
C GLU A 266 -1.07 -24.85 3.27
N ARG A 267 -0.67 -23.75 2.64
CA ARG A 267 0.75 -23.49 2.36
C ARG A 267 1.31 -22.22 2.95
N VAL A 268 0.54 -21.13 2.97
CA VAL A 268 1.03 -19.83 3.42
C VAL A 268 0.91 -19.70 4.93
N LEU A 269 -0.25 -19.98 5.48
CA LEU A 269 -0.53 -19.79 6.90
C LEU A 269 0.42 -20.56 7.83
N PRO A 270 0.74 -21.85 7.59
CA PRO A 270 1.72 -22.56 8.42
C PRO A 270 3.10 -21.87 8.40
N LYS A 271 3.59 -21.50 7.23
CA LYS A 271 4.88 -20.80 7.09
C LYS A 271 4.89 -19.44 7.79
N LEU A 272 3.79 -18.71 7.70
CA LEU A 272 3.62 -17.42 8.37
C LEU A 272 3.68 -17.59 9.90
N LEU A 273 3.04 -18.63 10.42
CA LEU A 273 3.04 -18.92 11.85
C LEU A 273 4.43 -19.28 12.36
N ASP A 274 5.15 -20.14 11.61
CA ASP A 274 6.51 -20.53 11.94
C ASP A 274 7.45 -19.30 11.91
N ALA A 275 7.37 -18.48 10.86
CA ALA A 275 8.15 -17.25 10.74
C ALA A 275 7.82 -16.24 11.86
N MET A 276 6.55 -16.09 12.22
CA MET A 276 6.14 -15.20 13.32
C MET A 276 6.67 -15.66 14.68
N LEU A 277 6.71 -16.96 14.92
CA LEU A 277 7.24 -17.50 16.19
C LEU A 277 8.75 -17.26 16.32
N GLU A 278 9.51 -17.53 15.29
CA GLU A 278 10.97 -17.40 15.31
C GLU A 278 11.42 -15.94 15.38
N GLU A 279 10.87 -15.08 14.53
CA GLU A 279 11.37 -13.70 14.40
C GLU A 279 10.71 -12.68 15.32
N VAL A 280 9.41 -12.83 15.63
CA VAL A 280 8.75 -11.90 16.55
C VAL A 280 9.31 -12.04 17.96
N LEU A 281 9.66 -13.25 18.38
CA LEU A 281 10.32 -13.47 19.66
C LEU A 281 11.74 -12.91 19.68
N GLU A 282 12.49 -13.06 18.59
CA GLU A 282 13.92 -12.73 18.53
C GLU A 282 14.19 -11.25 18.20
N LYS A 283 13.56 -10.71 17.17
CA LYS A 283 13.80 -9.32 16.71
C LYS A 283 13.12 -8.24 17.54
N PHE A 284 11.95 -8.52 18.10
CA PHE A 284 11.18 -7.51 18.82
C PHE A 284 11.38 -7.58 20.33
N GLY A 285 12.18 -8.52 20.84
CA GLY A 285 12.42 -8.69 22.27
C GLY A 285 11.11 -8.91 23.05
N LEU A 286 10.07 -9.38 22.35
CA LEU A 286 8.79 -9.68 22.95
C LEU A 286 8.91 -10.99 23.73
N ASP A 287 8.42 -10.99 24.96
CA ASP A 287 8.24 -12.24 25.67
C ASP A 287 7.08 -13.05 25.04
N LYS A 288 6.96 -14.30 25.43
CA LYS A 288 5.93 -15.21 24.92
C LYS A 288 4.52 -14.63 25.06
N GLU A 289 4.23 -13.94 26.15
CA GLU A 289 2.93 -13.32 26.43
C GLU A 289 2.64 -12.15 25.46
N ALA A 290 3.66 -11.34 25.13
CA ALA A 290 3.53 -10.25 24.16
C ALA A 290 3.33 -10.78 22.73
N ALA A 291 4.01 -11.86 22.35
CA ALA A 291 3.81 -12.54 21.07
C ALA A 291 2.39 -13.13 20.95
N GLU A 292 1.90 -13.79 22.01
CA GLU A 292 0.52 -14.30 22.07
C GLU A 292 -0.53 -13.18 21.95
N ARG A 293 -0.27 -12.01 22.56
CA ARG A 293 -1.14 -10.82 22.42
C ARG A 293 -1.13 -10.27 21.00
N LEU A 294 0.01 -10.24 20.34
CA LEU A 294 0.12 -9.78 18.95
C LEU A 294 -0.61 -10.74 18.00
N ILE A 295 -0.42 -12.03 18.17
CA ILE A 295 -1.17 -13.07 17.43
C ILE A 295 -2.67 -12.95 17.70
N LEU A 296 -3.07 -12.67 18.94
CA LEU A 296 -4.46 -12.41 19.28
C LEU A 296 -5.00 -11.15 18.58
N LEU A 297 -4.21 -10.09 18.45
CA LEU A 297 -4.59 -8.89 17.72
C LEU A 297 -4.76 -9.16 16.21
N VAL A 298 -3.87 -9.93 15.61
CA VAL A 298 -4.01 -10.38 14.21
C VAL A 298 -5.28 -11.22 14.05
N LYS A 299 -5.55 -12.13 14.97
CA LYS A 299 -6.80 -12.92 14.99
C LYS A 299 -8.05 -12.06 15.14
N LEU A 300 -8.04 -11.11 16.06
CA LEU A 300 -9.14 -10.17 16.25
C LEU A 300 -9.33 -9.30 15.02
N TRP A 301 -8.24 -8.86 14.39
CA TRP A 301 -8.29 -8.13 13.12
C TRP A 301 -8.93 -8.96 12.02
N MET A 302 -8.55 -10.23 11.86
CA MET A 302 -9.16 -11.16 10.89
C MET A 302 -10.64 -11.39 11.19
N ILE A 303 -11.05 -11.50 12.47
CA ILE A 303 -12.45 -11.66 12.87
C ILE A 303 -13.26 -10.39 12.60
N PHE A 304 -12.74 -9.22 12.90
CA PHE A 304 -13.42 -7.95 12.68
C PHE A 304 -13.51 -7.59 11.19
N ALA A 305 -12.48 -7.90 10.40
CA ALA A 305 -12.51 -7.77 8.95
C ALA A 305 -13.50 -8.74 8.30
N SER A 306 -13.68 -9.92 8.89
CA SER A 306 -14.52 -11.01 8.33
C SER A 306 -15.99 -10.95 8.74
N GLY A 307 -16.50 -9.86 9.29
CA GLY A 307 -17.87 -9.75 9.85
C GLY A 307 -19.02 -10.32 9.01
N LYS A 308 -18.73 -10.88 7.84
CA LYS A 308 -19.69 -11.54 6.93
C LYS A 308 -19.21 -12.84 6.29
N TRP A 309 -17.91 -13.19 6.42
CA TRP A 309 -17.44 -14.47 5.89
C TRP A 309 -17.66 -15.57 6.91
N GLU A 310 -18.15 -16.67 6.42
CA GLU A 310 -18.62 -17.80 7.21
C GLU A 310 -17.76 -18.03 8.45
N TYR A 311 -18.30 -17.69 9.59
CA TYR A 311 -17.78 -17.93 10.93
C TYR A 311 -17.08 -19.30 11.10
N LYS A 312 -17.47 -20.28 10.29
CA LYS A 312 -16.88 -21.62 10.23
C LYS A 312 -15.43 -21.64 9.73
N LEU A 313 -15.09 -20.88 8.67
CA LEU A 313 -13.75 -20.88 8.10
C LEU A 313 -12.77 -20.15 9.04
N VAL A 314 -13.19 -18.99 9.54
CA VAL A 314 -12.41 -18.22 10.52
C VAL A 314 -12.26 -19.01 11.83
N LYS A 315 -13.30 -19.73 12.24
CA LYS A 315 -13.24 -20.59 13.41
C LYS A 315 -12.29 -21.77 13.22
N ALA A 316 -12.30 -22.44 12.07
CA ALA A 316 -11.37 -23.52 11.77
C ALA A 316 -9.92 -23.03 11.77
N LEU A 317 -9.65 -21.85 11.19
CA LEU A 317 -8.37 -21.19 11.23
C LEU A 317 -7.89 -20.87 12.66
N ILE A 318 -8.80 -20.36 13.51
CA ILE A 318 -8.51 -20.06 14.91
C ILE A 318 -8.27 -21.33 15.71
N ASP A 319 -9.02 -22.39 15.45
CA ASP A 319 -8.88 -23.64 16.17
C ASP A 319 -7.57 -24.35 15.79
N GLU A 320 -7.16 -24.34 14.51
CA GLU A 320 -5.86 -24.82 14.04
C GLU A 320 -4.70 -24.01 14.65
N LEU A 321 -4.83 -22.68 14.69
CA LEU A 321 -3.86 -21.80 15.34
C LEU A 321 -3.69 -22.10 16.83
N LYS A 322 -4.79 -22.42 17.52
CA LYS A 322 -4.76 -22.78 18.94
C LYS A 322 -4.08 -24.12 19.19
N GLU A 323 -4.36 -25.12 18.37
CA GLU A 323 -3.74 -26.43 18.52
C GLU A 323 -2.22 -26.35 18.35
N ARG A 324 -1.74 -25.66 17.32
CA ARG A 324 -0.30 -25.46 17.10
C ARG A 324 0.39 -24.63 18.19
N LEU A 325 -0.30 -23.64 18.77
CA LEU A 325 0.24 -22.85 19.90
C LEU A 325 0.25 -23.61 21.23
N LEU A 326 -0.55 -24.67 21.37
CA LEU A 326 -0.56 -25.54 22.55
C LEU A 326 0.46 -26.68 22.47
N GLU A 327 0.97 -26.96 21.27
CA GLU A 327 2.04 -27.96 21.06
C GLU A 327 3.45 -27.39 21.23
N LEU A 328 3.57 -26.05 21.40
CA LEU A 328 4.81 -25.32 21.71
C LEU A 328 4.90 -25.02 23.22
#